data_16d728abf91250e3a8821b994dcc72d9
#
_entry.id   16d728abf91250e3a8821b994dcc72d9
#
_cell.length_a   1.000
_cell.length_b   1.000
_cell.length_c   1.000
_cell.angle_alpha   90.00
_cell.angle_beta   90.00
_cell.angle_gamma   90.00
#
_symmetry.space_group_name_H-M   'P 1'
#
loop_
_entity.id
_entity.type
_entity.pdbx_description
1 polymer ?
#
loop_
_entity_poly.entity_id
_entity_poly.type
_entity_poly.pdbx_seq_one_letter_code
_entity_poly.pdbx_strand_id
1 'polypeptide(L)'
;MPTVRELTAVYGNFMFGPRTGPEVCPTCFNFTDGYPRCYACAHGESWLDAVAPISYSVAREQLHHALASYKRLNGEPARRLTAELAALLWRHLSEHEGCVTRAAGVTAFALVSTVPSSARERDEQHPLQHIVGTLVVPTRDRYERLLESTGTEVPPRQFHHDKFRARRSLDGEAVLLIDDTWTTGASAQSAAAALKTAGAGAVAVVVIGRHLNREWHENDRRLRRLARPFDWTRCAFCDPAQKPAPSSD
;
A
#
# COMPACT_ATOMS: atom_id res chain seq x y z
N MET A 1 -4.90 -24.56 11.36
CA MET A 1 -4.26 -23.49 10.55
C MET A 1 -4.02 -22.29 11.46
N PRO A 2 -2.89 -21.58 11.34
CA PRO A 2 -2.65 -20.38 12.14
C PRO A 2 -3.67 -19.28 11.80
N THR A 3 -4.06 -18.54 12.82
CA THR A 3 -4.96 -17.38 12.68
C THR A 3 -4.23 -16.16 12.10
N VAL A 4 -4.97 -15.17 11.62
CA VAL A 4 -4.42 -13.88 11.15
C VAL A 4 -3.58 -13.21 12.25
N ARG A 5 -4.03 -13.25 13.52
CA ARG A 5 -3.30 -12.70 14.66
C ARG A 5 -1.96 -13.41 14.89
N GLU A 6 -1.95 -14.74 14.82
CA GLU A 6 -0.71 -15.54 14.98
C GLU A 6 0.28 -15.28 13.85
N LEU A 7 -0.18 -15.23 12.59
CA LEU A 7 0.67 -14.91 11.43
C LEU A 7 1.27 -13.51 11.52
N THR A 8 0.55 -12.54 12.08
CA THR A 8 1.00 -11.14 12.18
C THR A 8 1.74 -10.81 13.48
N ALA A 9 1.78 -11.72 14.46
CA ALA A 9 2.34 -11.46 15.78
C ALA A 9 3.81 -11.02 15.72
N VAL A 10 4.64 -11.76 14.97
CA VAL A 10 6.07 -11.45 14.83
C VAL A 10 6.33 -10.12 14.15
N TYR A 11 5.45 -9.70 13.24
CA TYR A 11 5.55 -8.44 12.51
C TYR A 11 5.39 -7.21 13.41
N GLY A 12 4.65 -7.30 14.49
CA GLY A 12 4.49 -6.23 15.46
C GLY A 12 5.80 -5.72 16.07
N ASN A 13 6.84 -6.56 16.09
CA ASN A 13 8.14 -6.21 16.68
C ASN A 13 9.05 -5.40 15.74
N PHE A 14 8.81 -5.43 14.43
CA PHE A 14 9.69 -4.77 13.44
C PHE A 14 8.96 -3.86 12.44
N MET A 15 7.65 -3.78 12.51
CA MET A 15 6.87 -2.81 11.75
C MET A 15 6.89 -1.43 12.42
N PHE A 16 6.78 -0.38 11.59
CA PHE A 16 6.74 1.00 12.02
C PHE A 16 5.51 1.67 11.44
N GLY A 17 4.54 2.01 12.28
CA GLY A 17 3.29 2.65 11.85
C GLY A 17 3.50 4.09 11.37
N PRO A 18 3.23 4.41 10.10
CA PRO A 18 3.22 5.78 9.63
C PRO A 18 2.18 6.62 10.39
N ARG A 19 2.52 7.88 10.67
CA ARG A 19 1.64 8.83 11.35
C ARG A 19 1.82 10.21 10.71
N THR A 20 0.77 11.00 10.74
CA THR A 20 0.85 12.43 10.40
C THR A 20 1.71 13.18 11.41
N GLY A 21 2.36 14.24 10.96
CA GLY A 21 3.21 15.06 11.81
C GLY A 21 3.94 16.17 11.04
N PRO A 22 4.57 17.12 11.73
CA PRO A 22 5.19 18.29 11.10
C PRO A 22 6.38 17.96 10.18
N GLU A 23 7.02 16.82 10.40
CA GLU A 23 8.16 16.36 9.59
C GLU A 23 7.75 15.20 8.65
N VAL A 24 6.45 15.03 8.36
CA VAL A 24 5.94 13.94 7.56
C VAL A 24 5.11 14.48 6.40
N CYS A 25 5.38 13.99 5.20
CA CYS A 25 4.62 14.33 4.01
C CYS A 25 3.13 13.90 4.17
N PRO A 26 2.17 14.83 4.06
CA PRO A 26 0.76 14.51 4.26
C PRO A 26 0.19 13.58 3.19
N THR A 27 0.87 13.45 2.04
CA THR A 27 0.42 12.61 0.93
C THR A 27 0.91 11.16 1.07
N CYS A 28 2.22 10.95 1.25
CA CYS A 28 2.80 9.60 1.18
C CYS A 28 3.53 9.16 2.45
N PHE A 29 3.46 9.94 3.51
CA PHE A 29 4.06 9.70 4.82
C PHE A 29 5.59 9.55 4.81
N ASN A 30 6.29 10.04 3.76
CA ASN A 30 7.74 10.17 3.80
C ASN A 30 8.17 11.25 4.80
N PHE A 31 9.35 11.13 5.35
CA PHE A 31 9.93 12.24 6.12
C PHE A 31 10.35 13.39 5.20
N THR A 32 10.20 14.63 5.66
CA THR A 32 10.29 15.82 4.79
C THR A 32 11.37 16.81 5.18
N ASP A 33 12.10 16.60 6.26
CA ASP A 33 13.14 17.53 6.76
C ASP A 33 12.65 18.99 6.90
N GLY A 34 11.40 19.16 7.33
CA GLY A 34 10.77 20.47 7.51
C GLY A 34 10.08 21.05 6.28
N TYR A 35 10.14 20.38 5.11
CA TYR A 35 9.38 20.80 3.94
C TYR A 35 7.90 20.39 4.07
N PRO A 36 6.95 21.15 3.45
CA PRO A 36 5.51 20.80 3.49
C PRO A 36 5.20 19.46 2.84
N ARG A 37 5.97 19.04 1.83
CA ARG A 37 5.88 17.75 1.13
C ARG A 37 7.26 17.19 0.85
N CYS A 38 7.38 15.88 0.73
CA CYS A 38 8.61 15.28 0.23
C CYS A 38 8.82 15.60 -1.25
N TYR A 39 10.07 15.51 -1.73
CA TYR A 39 10.43 15.85 -3.10
C TYR A 39 9.53 15.18 -4.15
N ALA A 40 9.30 13.87 -4.04
CA ALA A 40 8.47 13.13 -4.99
C ALA A 40 7.00 13.60 -5.03
N CYS A 41 6.42 14.01 -3.90
CA CYS A 41 5.05 14.52 -3.86
C CYS A 41 4.95 16.03 -4.17
N ALA A 42 6.05 16.77 -4.09
CA ALA A 42 6.09 18.19 -4.45
C ALA A 42 6.25 18.41 -5.96
N HIS A 43 6.91 17.46 -6.65
CA HIS A 43 7.27 17.58 -8.08
C HIS A 43 6.65 16.48 -8.95
N GLY A 44 5.93 15.53 -8.34
CA GLY A 44 5.26 14.44 -9.03
C GLY A 44 3.78 14.70 -9.27
N GLU A 45 3.17 13.77 -9.97
CA GLU A 45 1.74 13.78 -10.27
C GLU A 45 0.87 13.39 -9.06
N SER A 46 -0.37 13.85 -9.04
CA SER A 46 -1.34 13.63 -7.97
C SER A 46 -2.66 13.11 -8.55
N TRP A 47 -2.69 11.82 -8.90
CA TRP A 47 -3.86 11.11 -9.42
C TRP A 47 -4.62 10.32 -8.36
N LEU A 48 -3.95 9.99 -7.25
CA LEU A 48 -4.53 9.27 -6.13
C LEU A 48 -5.24 10.24 -5.17
N ASP A 49 -6.45 9.88 -4.76
CA ASP A 49 -7.24 10.62 -3.77
C ASP A 49 -6.75 10.34 -2.34
N ALA A 50 -6.21 9.14 -2.08
CA ALA A 50 -5.56 8.79 -0.80
C ALA A 50 -4.43 7.78 -0.98
N VAL A 51 -3.41 7.86 -0.11
CA VAL A 51 -2.28 6.91 -0.04
C VAL A 51 -2.16 6.41 1.39
N ALA A 52 -2.41 5.13 1.62
CA ALA A 52 -2.46 4.51 2.95
C ALA A 52 -1.34 3.46 3.12
N PRO A 53 -0.17 3.82 3.64
CA PRO A 53 0.84 2.83 3.99
C PRO A 53 0.50 2.14 5.31
N ILE A 54 0.64 0.80 5.32
CA ILE A 54 0.47 -0.01 6.54
C ILE A 54 1.67 0.22 7.45
N SER A 55 2.88 0.09 6.92
CA SER A 55 4.12 0.24 7.67
C SER A 55 5.20 0.92 6.85
N TYR A 56 6.20 1.48 7.53
CA TYR A 56 7.47 1.75 6.85
C TYR A 56 8.21 0.44 6.57
N SER A 57 8.69 0.30 5.34
CA SER A 57 9.59 -0.76 4.88
C SER A 57 11.00 -0.20 4.85
N VAL A 58 11.72 -0.37 5.97
CA VAL A 58 13.07 0.18 6.11
C VAL A 58 14.07 -0.69 5.37
N ALA A 59 14.91 -0.08 4.54
CA ALA A 59 15.91 -0.78 3.75
C ALA A 59 16.77 -1.72 4.61
N ARG A 60 16.97 -2.95 4.12
CA ARG A 60 17.73 -4.02 4.78
C ARG A 60 17.11 -4.58 6.07
N GLU A 61 15.90 -4.16 6.45
CA GLU A 61 15.17 -4.73 7.59
C GLU A 61 14.16 -5.80 7.16
N GLN A 62 13.56 -6.49 8.15
CA GLN A 62 12.77 -7.71 7.94
C GLN A 62 11.58 -7.52 7.00
N LEU A 63 10.78 -6.44 7.15
CA LEU A 63 9.67 -6.20 6.25
C LEU A 63 10.14 -5.94 4.81
N HIS A 64 11.23 -5.20 4.64
CA HIS A 64 11.83 -4.99 3.32
C HIS A 64 12.29 -6.31 2.68
N HIS A 65 12.93 -7.19 3.45
CA HIS A 65 13.30 -8.51 2.97
C HIS A 65 12.09 -9.37 2.62
N ALA A 66 11.04 -9.38 3.44
CA ALA A 66 9.81 -10.11 3.15
C ALA A 66 9.18 -9.66 1.83
N LEU A 67 9.03 -8.33 1.61
CA LEU A 67 8.46 -7.74 0.40
C LEU A 67 9.34 -7.96 -0.85
N ALA A 68 10.65 -8.06 -0.70
CA ALA A 68 11.55 -8.37 -1.81
C ALA A 68 11.56 -9.87 -2.14
N SER A 69 11.39 -10.74 -1.13
CA SER A 69 11.60 -12.18 -1.23
C SER A 69 10.36 -12.93 -1.71
N TYR A 70 9.14 -12.56 -1.28
CA TYR A 70 7.93 -13.30 -1.63
C TYR A 70 7.66 -13.42 -3.14
N LYS A 71 8.23 -12.50 -3.94
CA LYS A 71 8.15 -12.51 -5.41
C LYS A 71 9.19 -13.41 -6.08
N ARG A 72 10.22 -13.82 -5.36
CA ARG A 72 11.41 -14.50 -5.92
C ARG A 72 11.58 -15.92 -5.42
N LEU A 73 11.07 -16.20 -4.23
CA LEU A 73 11.16 -17.52 -3.63
C LEU A 73 10.13 -18.47 -4.25
N ASN A 74 10.41 -19.75 -4.12
CA ASN A 74 9.52 -20.84 -4.53
C ASN A 74 9.28 -21.80 -3.36
N GLY A 75 8.31 -22.68 -3.48
CA GLY A 75 8.04 -23.72 -2.50
C GLY A 75 7.47 -23.19 -1.17
N GLU A 76 7.80 -23.86 -0.08
CA GLU A 76 7.27 -23.55 1.26
C GLU A 76 7.61 -22.13 1.77
N PRO A 77 8.85 -21.63 1.61
CA PRO A 77 9.18 -20.26 2.05
C PRO A 77 8.33 -19.20 1.33
N ALA A 78 8.05 -19.37 0.04
CA ALA A 78 7.19 -18.45 -0.72
C ALA A 78 5.75 -18.50 -0.21
N ARG A 79 5.20 -19.72 0.00
CA ARG A 79 3.83 -19.89 0.54
C ARG A 79 3.68 -19.25 1.91
N ARG A 80 4.66 -19.43 2.78
CA ARG A 80 4.67 -18.83 4.12
C ARG A 80 4.65 -17.31 4.05
N LEU A 81 5.57 -16.69 3.32
CA LEU A 81 5.61 -15.22 3.16
C LEU A 81 4.32 -14.68 2.53
N THR A 82 3.76 -15.37 1.53
CA THR A 82 2.49 -15.02 0.91
C THR A 82 1.35 -15.01 1.94
N ALA A 83 1.27 -16.04 2.79
CA ALA A 83 0.27 -16.12 3.85
C ALA A 83 0.46 -15.03 4.91
N GLU A 84 1.70 -14.73 5.30
CA GLU A 84 2.01 -13.67 6.26
C GLU A 84 1.64 -12.28 5.71
N LEU A 85 2.00 -11.96 4.45
CA LEU A 85 1.65 -10.70 3.81
C LEU A 85 0.13 -10.57 3.57
N ALA A 86 -0.55 -11.67 3.23
CA ALA A 86 -2.01 -11.71 3.16
C ALA A 86 -2.64 -11.41 4.52
N ALA A 87 -2.12 -11.98 5.60
CA ALA A 87 -2.60 -11.73 6.96
C ALA A 87 -2.38 -10.28 7.39
N LEU A 88 -1.24 -9.66 7.04
CA LEU A 88 -0.98 -8.23 7.28
C LEU A 88 -2.03 -7.35 6.60
N LEU A 89 -2.25 -7.59 5.30
CA LEU A 89 -3.21 -6.82 4.51
C LEU A 89 -4.65 -7.04 5.00
N TRP A 90 -5.03 -8.28 5.28
CA TRP A 90 -6.34 -8.61 5.82
C TRP A 90 -6.60 -7.87 7.14
N ARG A 91 -5.70 -8.00 8.11
CA ARG A 91 -5.85 -7.35 9.40
C ARG A 91 -5.99 -5.84 9.28
N HIS A 92 -5.14 -5.22 8.45
CA HIS A 92 -5.20 -3.78 8.22
C HIS A 92 -6.54 -3.36 7.58
N LEU A 93 -6.98 -4.01 6.52
CA LEU A 93 -8.21 -3.64 5.82
C LEU A 93 -9.46 -3.91 6.66
N SER A 94 -9.49 -5.01 7.43
CA SER A 94 -10.62 -5.30 8.32
C SER A 94 -10.85 -4.19 9.37
N GLU A 95 -9.78 -3.54 9.84
CA GLU A 95 -9.87 -2.51 10.87
C GLU A 95 -9.89 -1.09 10.30
N HIS A 96 -9.29 -0.85 9.12
CA HIS A 96 -8.96 0.50 8.66
C HIS A 96 -9.40 0.85 7.25
N GLU A 97 -10.09 -0.01 6.50
CA GLU A 97 -10.61 0.37 5.18
C GLU A 97 -11.52 1.60 5.27
N GLY A 98 -12.34 1.71 6.31
CA GLY A 98 -13.17 2.89 6.58
C GLY A 98 -12.38 4.18 6.84
N CYS A 99 -11.13 4.09 7.29
CA CYS A 99 -10.26 5.27 7.37
C CYS A 99 -9.77 5.70 5.98
N VAL A 100 -9.49 4.73 5.10
CA VAL A 100 -9.05 4.99 3.73
C VAL A 100 -10.19 5.57 2.89
N THR A 101 -11.43 5.04 3.00
CA THR A 101 -12.61 5.59 2.32
C THR A 101 -12.85 7.03 2.69
N ARG A 102 -12.78 7.35 3.98
CA ARG A 102 -12.94 8.72 4.49
C ARG A 102 -11.84 9.65 3.95
N ALA A 103 -10.59 9.20 3.93
CA ALA A 103 -9.47 9.96 3.38
C ALA A 103 -9.60 10.20 1.86
N ALA A 104 -10.20 9.26 1.14
CA ALA A 104 -10.47 9.37 -0.30
C ALA A 104 -11.77 10.11 -0.63
N GLY A 105 -12.56 10.55 0.38
CA GLY A 105 -13.82 11.25 0.18
C GLY A 105 -14.95 10.38 -0.36
N VAL A 106 -14.92 9.06 -0.12
CA VAL A 106 -15.95 8.12 -0.59
C VAL A 106 -16.55 7.33 0.58
N THR A 107 -17.72 6.73 0.36
CA THR A 107 -18.39 5.91 1.36
C THR A 107 -17.92 4.46 1.35
N ALA A 108 -17.55 3.93 0.19
CA ALA A 108 -17.04 2.59 -0.01
C ALA A 108 -16.23 2.51 -1.32
N PHE A 109 -15.34 1.54 -1.42
CA PHE A 109 -14.72 1.16 -2.69
C PHE A 109 -15.54 0.02 -3.30
N ALA A 110 -16.09 0.25 -4.48
CA ALA A 110 -16.84 -0.75 -5.24
C ALA A 110 -15.94 -1.85 -5.81
N LEU A 111 -14.73 -1.49 -6.18
CA LEU A 111 -13.76 -2.36 -6.83
C LEU A 111 -12.41 -2.33 -6.11
N VAL A 112 -11.72 -3.44 -6.18
CA VAL A 112 -10.33 -3.58 -5.71
C VAL A 112 -9.47 -4.10 -6.85
N SER A 113 -8.30 -3.54 -7.05
CA SER A 113 -7.33 -4.01 -8.04
C SER A 113 -5.91 -3.92 -7.51
N THR A 114 -4.97 -4.53 -8.20
CA THR A 114 -3.54 -4.43 -7.88
C THR A 114 -2.84 -3.51 -8.88
N VAL A 115 -1.79 -2.82 -8.44
CA VAL A 115 -0.88 -2.11 -9.34
C VAL A 115 -0.09 -3.14 -10.15
N PRO A 116 -0.15 -3.12 -11.50
CA PRO A 116 0.55 -4.10 -12.31
C PRO A 116 2.08 -3.99 -12.21
N SER A 117 2.76 -5.11 -12.40
CA SER A 117 4.21 -5.10 -12.67
C SER A 117 4.48 -4.41 -14.02
N SER A 118 5.58 -3.67 -14.13
CA SER A 118 5.98 -3.05 -15.41
C SER A 118 6.31 -4.07 -16.49
N ALA A 119 6.72 -5.30 -16.14
CA ALA A 119 6.96 -6.37 -17.09
C ALA A 119 5.72 -7.28 -17.14
N ARG A 120 5.11 -7.39 -18.34
CA ARG A 120 3.87 -8.14 -18.57
C ARG A 120 3.93 -9.59 -18.11
N GLU A 121 5.00 -10.31 -18.42
CA GLU A 121 5.19 -11.71 -18.02
C GLU A 121 5.21 -11.87 -16.48
N ARG A 122 5.83 -10.92 -15.77
CA ARG A 122 5.85 -10.92 -14.30
C ARG A 122 4.52 -10.51 -13.70
N ASP A 123 3.71 -9.74 -14.42
CA ASP A 123 2.41 -9.31 -13.96
C ASP A 123 1.41 -10.46 -13.95
N GLU A 124 1.43 -11.34 -14.95
CA GLU A 124 0.51 -12.50 -15.04
C GLU A 124 0.65 -13.48 -13.88
N GLN A 125 1.85 -13.59 -13.32
CA GLN A 125 2.18 -14.51 -12.22
C GLN A 125 2.45 -13.79 -10.89
N HIS A 126 2.09 -12.51 -10.77
CA HIS A 126 2.46 -11.71 -9.61
C HIS A 126 1.70 -12.19 -8.36
N PRO A 127 2.41 -12.60 -7.28
CA PRO A 127 1.77 -13.20 -6.10
C PRO A 127 0.77 -12.26 -5.41
N LEU A 128 0.90 -10.93 -5.57
CA LEU A 128 -0.01 -9.96 -4.98
C LEU A 128 -1.44 -10.12 -5.50
N GLN A 129 -1.62 -10.52 -6.76
CA GLN A 129 -2.94 -10.79 -7.32
C GLN A 129 -3.64 -11.95 -6.60
N HIS A 130 -2.91 -13.02 -6.31
CA HIS A 130 -3.41 -14.15 -5.52
C HIS A 130 -3.72 -13.73 -4.06
N ILE A 131 -2.84 -12.94 -3.44
CA ILE A 131 -3.08 -12.39 -2.10
C ILE A 131 -4.41 -11.63 -2.07
N VAL A 132 -4.58 -10.66 -2.94
CA VAL A 132 -5.72 -9.72 -2.93
C VAL A 132 -7.01 -10.38 -3.44
N GLY A 133 -6.92 -11.18 -4.50
CA GLY A 133 -8.09 -11.79 -5.15
C GLY A 133 -8.53 -13.11 -4.55
N THR A 134 -7.75 -13.72 -3.63
CA THR A 134 -8.08 -15.05 -3.10
C THR A 134 -7.96 -15.12 -1.59
N LEU A 135 -6.84 -14.67 -1.02
CA LEU A 135 -6.53 -14.90 0.38
C LEU A 135 -7.13 -13.85 1.32
N VAL A 136 -7.23 -12.60 0.88
CA VAL A 136 -7.71 -11.48 1.70
C VAL A 136 -9.22 -11.33 1.58
N VAL A 137 -9.97 -11.78 2.59
CA VAL A 137 -11.45 -11.77 2.59
C VAL A 137 -12.03 -10.37 2.34
N PRO A 138 -11.53 -9.27 2.94
CA PRO A 138 -12.07 -7.94 2.67
C PRO A 138 -12.03 -7.51 1.19
N THR A 139 -11.17 -8.08 0.38
CA THR A 139 -10.96 -7.65 -1.01
C THR A 139 -11.44 -8.63 -2.07
N ARG A 140 -11.39 -9.93 -1.81
CA ARG A 140 -11.52 -10.98 -2.82
C ARG A 140 -12.81 -10.91 -3.64
N ASP A 141 -13.94 -10.56 -3.01
CA ASP A 141 -15.26 -10.54 -3.66
C ASP A 141 -15.47 -9.27 -4.52
N ARG A 142 -14.59 -8.26 -4.36
CA ARG A 142 -14.56 -7.00 -5.13
C ARG A 142 -13.33 -6.92 -6.05
N TYR A 143 -12.47 -7.94 -6.01
CA TYR A 143 -11.23 -7.93 -6.78
C TYR A 143 -11.49 -8.14 -8.27
N GLU A 144 -10.98 -7.21 -9.05
CA GLU A 144 -10.95 -7.30 -10.50
C GLU A 144 -9.58 -6.84 -11.00
N ARG A 145 -9.03 -7.56 -11.96
CA ARG A 145 -7.80 -7.15 -12.64
C ARG A 145 -8.13 -6.03 -13.63
N LEU A 146 -8.28 -4.80 -13.13
CA LEU A 146 -8.69 -3.63 -13.90
C LEU A 146 -7.61 -3.08 -14.80
N LEU A 147 -6.35 -3.37 -14.53
CA LEU A 147 -5.20 -2.76 -15.19
C LEU A 147 -4.31 -3.82 -15.85
N GLU A 148 -3.64 -3.38 -16.91
CA GLU A 148 -2.56 -4.14 -17.55
C GLU A 148 -1.41 -3.21 -17.98
N SER A 149 -0.20 -3.76 -18.06
CA SER A 149 0.96 -3.04 -18.62
C SER A 149 0.82 -2.90 -20.12
N THR A 150 1.08 -1.71 -20.64
CA THR A 150 1.08 -1.45 -22.09
C THR A 150 2.34 -1.95 -22.78
N GLY A 151 3.40 -2.23 -22.00
CA GLY A 151 4.73 -2.53 -22.56
C GLY A 151 5.56 -1.28 -22.86
N THR A 152 5.01 -0.08 -22.64
CA THR A 152 5.76 1.17 -22.81
C THR A 152 6.99 1.16 -21.87
N GLU A 153 8.17 1.36 -22.46
CA GLU A 153 9.40 1.51 -21.69
C GLU A 153 9.40 2.84 -20.94
N VAL A 154 9.37 2.74 -19.62
CA VAL A 154 9.42 3.89 -18.72
C VAL A 154 10.61 3.72 -17.77
N PRO A 155 11.46 4.74 -17.64
CA PRO A 155 12.54 4.68 -16.67
C PRO A 155 12.04 4.31 -15.25
N PRO A 156 12.83 3.57 -14.46
CA PRO A 156 12.43 3.20 -13.11
C PRO A 156 12.04 4.42 -12.26
N ARG A 157 10.98 4.29 -11.48
CA ARG A 157 10.50 5.32 -10.54
C ARG A 157 9.99 6.61 -11.19
N GLN A 158 9.71 6.61 -12.47
CA GLN A 158 9.08 7.72 -13.20
C GLN A 158 7.60 7.42 -13.44
N PHE A 159 6.80 8.48 -13.33
CA PHE A 159 5.40 8.49 -13.74
C PHE A 159 5.32 8.52 -15.26
N HIS A 160 4.33 7.80 -15.83
CA HIS A 160 3.98 7.91 -17.25
C HIS A 160 2.52 7.53 -17.44
N HIS A 161 1.77 8.34 -18.17
CA HIS A 161 0.36 8.09 -18.46
C HIS A 161 0.12 6.76 -19.16
N ASP A 162 0.97 6.44 -20.14
CA ASP A 162 0.82 5.24 -20.96
C ASP A 162 1.49 3.99 -20.37
N LYS A 163 1.94 4.03 -19.12
CA LYS A 163 2.56 2.88 -18.48
C LYS A 163 1.57 1.73 -18.29
N PHE A 164 0.34 2.07 -17.96
CA PHE A 164 -0.76 1.14 -17.75
C PHE A 164 -1.98 1.59 -18.52
N ARG A 165 -2.87 0.65 -18.85
CA ARG A 165 -4.20 0.94 -19.37
C ARG A 165 -5.26 0.17 -18.58
N ALA A 166 -6.44 0.74 -18.48
CA ALA A 166 -7.59 0.05 -17.95
C ALA A 166 -8.11 -0.99 -18.94
N ARG A 167 -8.57 -2.13 -18.44
CA ARG A 167 -9.08 -3.25 -19.25
C ARG A 167 -10.54 -3.05 -19.65
N ARG A 168 -11.24 -2.14 -18.99
CA ARG A 168 -12.60 -1.71 -19.33
C ARG A 168 -12.84 -0.27 -18.89
N SER A 169 -13.90 0.35 -19.39
CA SER A 169 -14.41 1.61 -18.87
C SER A 169 -15.02 1.43 -17.49
N LEU A 170 -14.98 2.50 -16.72
CA LEU A 170 -15.56 2.63 -15.38
C LEU A 170 -16.65 3.70 -15.43
N ASP A 171 -17.68 3.57 -14.59
CA ASP A 171 -18.82 4.49 -14.54
C ASP A 171 -18.88 5.17 -13.15
N GLY A 172 -17.81 5.86 -12.81
CA GLY A 172 -17.71 6.58 -11.54
C GLY A 172 -17.39 5.71 -10.33
N GLU A 173 -17.13 4.40 -10.51
CA GLU A 173 -16.80 3.53 -9.39
C GLU A 173 -15.55 4.00 -8.64
N ALA A 174 -15.60 3.93 -7.31
CA ALA A 174 -14.43 4.13 -6.46
C ALA A 174 -13.59 2.84 -6.41
N VAL A 175 -12.29 2.96 -6.69
CA VAL A 175 -11.34 1.85 -6.79
C VAL A 175 -10.31 1.92 -5.67
N LEU A 176 -10.12 0.81 -4.96
CA LEU A 176 -9.00 0.60 -4.05
C LEU A 176 -7.89 -0.14 -4.78
N LEU A 177 -6.77 0.52 -5.00
CA LEU A 177 -5.54 -0.12 -5.46
C LEU A 177 -4.78 -0.73 -4.28
N ILE A 178 -4.22 -1.91 -4.49
CA ILE A 178 -3.28 -2.53 -3.55
C ILE A 178 -1.91 -2.64 -4.24
N ASP A 179 -0.88 -2.20 -3.52
CA ASP A 179 0.52 -2.40 -3.94
C ASP A 179 1.34 -2.91 -2.75
N ASP A 180 2.44 -3.57 -3.02
CA ASP A 180 3.29 -4.08 -1.94
C ASP A 180 4.27 -3.03 -1.42
N THR A 181 4.82 -2.18 -2.30
CA THR A 181 5.87 -1.25 -1.91
C THR A 181 5.75 0.12 -2.59
N TRP A 182 5.61 1.15 -1.78
CA TRP A 182 5.70 2.53 -2.24
C TRP A 182 7.12 3.07 -2.09
N THR A 183 7.78 3.39 -3.19
CA THR A 183 9.09 4.08 -3.22
C THR A 183 8.90 5.56 -3.53
N THR A 184 8.66 5.91 -4.78
CA THR A 184 8.31 7.26 -5.22
C THR A 184 6.81 7.44 -5.44
N GLY A 185 6.08 6.34 -5.60
CA GLY A 185 4.67 6.31 -5.94
C GLY A 185 4.39 6.34 -7.45
N ALA A 186 5.40 6.43 -8.28
CA ALA A 186 5.25 6.60 -9.73
C ALA A 186 4.35 5.53 -10.37
N SER A 187 4.51 4.25 -10.02
CA SER A 187 3.65 3.18 -10.58
C SER A 187 2.20 3.30 -10.10
N ALA A 188 1.98 3.58 -8.81
CA ALA A 188 0.63 3.75 -8.28
C ALA A 188 -0.06 4.98 -8.88
N GLN A 189 0.67 6.09 -9.10
CA GLN A 189 0.15 7.28 -9.77
C GLN A 189 -0.18 7.00 -11.25
N SER A 190 0.69 6.24 -11.96
CA SER A 190 0.40 5.84 -13.36
C SER A 190 -0.83 4.91 -13.43
N ALA A 191 -1.00 4.01 -12.46
CA ALA A 191 -2.17 3.15 -12.36
C ALA A 191 -3.45 3.95 -12.08
N ALA A 192 -3.38 4.91 -11.16
CA ALA A 192 -4.49 5.81 -10.85
C ALA A 192 -4.87 6.68 -12.05
N ALA A 193 -3.90 7.23 -12.78
CA ALA A 193 -4.14 7.98 -14.00
C ALA A 193 -4.91 7.15 -15.05
N ALA A 194 -4.50 5.90 -15.27
CA ALA A 194 -5.19 5.01 -16.20
C ALA A 194 -6.64 4.71 -15.77
N LEU A 195 -6.88 4.49 -14.46
CA LEU A 195 -8.25 4.27 -13.93
C LEU A 195 -9.11 5.53 -14.01
N LYS A 196 -8.57 6.70 -13.65
CA LYS A 196 -9.28 7.98 -13.75
C LYS A 196 -9.63 8.32 -15.20
N THR A 197 -8.70 8.08 -16.13
CA THR A 197 -8.94 8.23 -17.58
C THR A 197 -10.04 7.27 -18.06
N ALA A 198 -10.15 6.09 -17.48
CA ALA A 198 -11.20 5.12 -17.79
C ALA A 198 -12.56 5.41 -17.12
N GLY A 199 -12.67 6.45 -16.30
CA GLY A 199 -13.92 6.89 -15.68
C GLY A 199 -14.04 6.59 -14.18
N ALA A 200 -12.99 6.18 -13.47
CA ALA A 200 -13.05 6.00 -12.01
C ALA A 200 -13.38 7.32 -11.29
N GLY A 201 -14.36 7.30 -10.40
CA GLY A 201 -14.75 8.46 -9.59
C GLY A 201 -13.71 8.81 -8.54
N ALA A 202 -13.19 7.80 -7.84
CA ALA A 202 -12.10 7.95 -6.89
C ALA A 202 -11.13 6.77 -6.96
N VAL A 203 -9.84 7.03 -6.67
CA VAL A 203 -8.80 5.99 -6.63
C VAL A 203 -7.92 6.22 -5.41
N ALA A 204 -7.94 5.27 -4.46
CA ALA A 204 -7.01 5.25 -3.34
C ALA A 204 -6.05 4.07 -3.46
N VAL A 205 -4.92 4.13 -2.75
CA VAL A 205 -3.99 3.01 -2.67
C VAL A 205 -3.66 2.65 -1.23
N VAL A 206 -3.70 1.36 -0.93
CA VAL A 206 -3.09 0.78 0.28
C VAL A 206 -1.80 0.09 -0.13
N VAL A 207 -0.70 0.40 0.57
CA VAL A 207 0.60 -0.25 0.35
C VAL A 207 1.08 -0.93 1.62
N ILE A 208 1.61 -2.15 1.50
CA ILE A 208 2.10 -2.87 2.68
C ILE A 208 3.31 -2.14 3.27
N GLY A 209 4.24 -1.71 2.43
CA GLY A 209 5.46 -1.05 2.87
C GLY A 209 5.75 0.28 2.18
N ARG A 210 5.84 1.37 2.96
CA ARG A 210 6.42 2.64 2.51
C ARG A 210 7.93 2.56 2.66
N HIS A 211 8.65 2.46 1.54
CA HIS A 211 10.10 2.29 1.57
C HIS A 211 10.83 3.52 2.15
N LEU A 212 11.71 3.28 3.11
CA LEU A 212 12.60 4.28 3.69
C LEU A 212 14.04 3.77 3.74
N ASN A 213 15.01 4.65 3.56
CA ASN A 213 16.40 4.39 3.89
C ASN A 213 16.73 5.02 5.26
N ARG A 214 17.14 4.18 6.21
CA ARG A 214 17.49 4.60 7.56
C ARG A 214 18.68 5.58 7.58
N GLU A 215 19.64 5.36 6.69
CA GLU A 215 20.87 6.15 6.59
C GLU A 215 20.66 7.54 5.99
N TRP A 216 19.46 7.83 5.47
CA TRP A 216 19.15 9.09 4.82
C TRP A 216 18.72 10.15 5.85
N HIS A 217 19.42 11.28 5.87
CA HIS A 217 19.13 12.40 6.76
C HIS A 217 18.89 11.96 8.22
N GLU A 218 17.84 12.47 8.85
CA GLU A 218 17.44 12.17 10.22
C GLU A 218 16.46 10.96 10.34
N ASN A 219 16.37 10.13 9.30
CA ASN A 219 15.38 9.04 9.27
C ASN A 219 15.55 8.05 10.43
N ASP A 220 16.80 7.73 10.81
CA ASP A 220 17.05 6.84 11.95
C ASP A 220 16.50 7.42 13.25
N ARG A 221 16.74 8.70 13.52
CA ARG A 221 16.22 9.40 14.70
C ARG A 221 14.70 9.42 14.72
N ARG A 222 14.06 9.65 13.56
CA ARG A 222 12.60 9.68 13.43
C ARG A 222 11.98 8.30 13.63
N LEU A 223 12.58 7.27 13.04
CA LEU A 223 12.13 5.88 13.20
C LEU A 223 12.21 5.41 14.66
N ARG A 224 13.25 5.81 15.40
CA ARG A 224 13.39 5.47 16.83
C ARG A 224 12.30 6.10 17.71
N ARG A 225 11.64 7.17 17.26
CA ARG A 225 10.53 7.82 17.99
C ARG A 225 9.18 7.15 17.76
N LEU A 226 9.08 6.27 16.77
CA LEU A 226 7.84 5.55 16.50
C LEU A 226 7.61 4.46 17.55
N ALA A 227 6.37 4.38 18.03
CA ALA A 227 5.98 3.43 19.05
C ALA A 227 6.18 1.98 18.62
N ARG A 228 6.66 1.15 19.54
CA ARG A 228 6.74 -0.31 19.40
C ARG A 228 6.18 -0.98 20.65
N PRO A 229 5.56 -2.13 20.55
CA PRO A 229 5.24 -2.86 19.33
C PRO A 229 4.29 -2.10 18.42
N PHE A 230 4.16 -2.53 17.14
CA PHE A 230 3.24 -1.95 16.16
C PHE A 230 1.80 -2.00 16.66
N ASP A 231 1.15 -0.85 16.68
CA ASP A 231 -0.23 -0.73 17.15
C ASP A 231 -1.20 -0.98 15.98
N TRP A 232 -1.80 -2.15 15.98
CA TRP A 232 -2.76 -2.58 14.96
C TRP A 232 -4.08 -1.79 15.00
N THR A 233 -4.42 -1.19 16.12
CA THR A 233 -5.67 -0.41 16.28
C THR A 233 -5.59 0.97 15.63
N ARG A 234 -4.43 1.34 15.08
CA ARG A 234 -4.17 2.66 14.50
C ARG A 234 -3.50 2.57 13.15
N CYS A 235 -4.07 3.25 12.16
CA CYS A 235 -3.45 3.45 10.84
C CYS A 235 -2.97 4.90 10.64
N ALA A 236 -2.42 5.17 9.46
CA ALA A 236 -1.94 6.50 9.07
C ALA A 236 -3.04 7.59 9.11
N PHE A 237 -4.32 7.20 8.95
CA PHE A 237 -5.48 8.09 8.90
C PHE A 237 -6.38 8.04 10.14
N CYS A 238 -6.05 7.24 11.16
CA CYS A 238 -6.83 7.26 12.39
C CYS A 238 -6.71 8.62 13.06
N ASP A 239 -7.86 9.21 13.42
CA ASP A 239 -7.91 10.42 14.21
C ASP A 239 -7.32 10.14 15.60
N PRO A 240 -6.33 10.90 16.05
CA PRO A 240 -5.77 10.74 17.40
C PRO A 240 -6.81 10.98 18.49
N ALA A 241 -7.89 11.70 18.23
CA ALA A 241 -8.96 11.98 19.17
C ALA A 241 -10.01 10.84 19.26
N GLN A 242 -10.08 9.94 18.28
CA GLN A 242 -10.98 8.78 18.30
C GLN A 242 -10.28 7.58 18.92
N LYS A 243 -10.50 7.35 20.23
CA LYS A 243 -10.19 6.04 20.84
C LYS A 243 -11.07 4.98 20.16
N PRO A 244 -10.53 3.88 19.64
CA PRO A 244 -11.36 2.76 19.23
C PRO A 244 -12.14 2.26 20.46
N ALA A 245 -13.44 1.96 20.24
CA ALA A 245 -14.19 1.22 21.25
C ALA A 245 -13.47 -0.11 21.53
N PRO A 246 -13.40 -0.57 22.78
CA PRO A 246 -12.81 -1.86 23.09
C PRO A 246 -13.55 -2.93 22.27
N SER A 247 -12.81 -3.70 21.47
CA SER A 247 -13.34 -4.87 20.76
C SER A 247 -13.86 -5.82 21.82
N SER A 248 -15.17 -6.02 21.89
CA SER A 248 -15.75 -7.17 22.59
C SER A 248 -15.22 -8.45 21.94
N ASP A 249 -14.47 -9.21 22.73
CA ASP A 249 -13.94 -10.55 22.40
C ASP A 249 -15.03 -11.52 21.96
#